data_433700f362ba0cd9f19149a176f3b54a
#
_entry.id   433700f362ba0cd9f19149a176f3b54a
#
_cell.length_a   1.000
_cell.length_b   1.000
_cell.length_c   1.000
_cell.angle_alpha   90.00
_cell.angle_beta   90.00
_cell.angle_gamma   90.00
#
_symmetry.space_group_name_H-M   'P 1'
#
loop_
_entity.id
_entity.type
_entity.pdbx_description
1 polymer ?
#
loop_
_entity_poly.entity_id
_entity_poly.type
_entity_poly.pdbx_seq_one_letter_code
_entity_poly.pdbx_strand_id
1 'polypeptide(L)'
;ALAPELEVIAPWRQDRFRAEFPGRAEMIAYAEKNGIPIQASAKKPYSSDRNLLHISFEAGILEDPWFDASAESNRDMYVLSVSPEEAPDRAEHIELRFEQGNCVGVAVEGLGELLAEMGIVGVEVDGENEGRLTPLQIMRVLNRLGGKHGIGRVDLVENRFVGMKSRGVYETPGGAILHFAHRQVESLTMDREVMHLRDSIVPQYATLVYNGFWFAPEREALQALITETQKHVSGTVRLKLYKGNVITAGRKSPLSLYNPEIATMEADPTKAYNQNDATGFIALNALRLKVAARVHGGKDGRI
;
A
#
# COMPACT_ATOMS: atom_id res chain seq x y z
N ALA A 1 -26.09 -6.24 -4.21
CA ALA A 1 -26.31 -5.24 -3.14
C ALA A 1 -26.87 -3.93 -3.69
N LEU A 2 -26.30 -3.39 -4.77
CA LEU A 2 -26.71 -2.08 -5.31
C LEU A 2 -27.93 -2.17 -6.24
N ALA A 3 -28.08 -3.23 -6.99
CA ALA A 3 -29.16 -3.45 -7.96
C ALA A 3 -29.49 -4.96 -8.04
N PRO A 4 -30.15 -5.51 -7.00
CA PRO A 4 -30.39 -6.95 -6.90
C PRO A 4 -31.39 -7.46 -7.96
N GLU A 5 -32.13 -6.58 -8.61
CA GLU A 5 -33.07 -6.88 -9.68
C GLU A 5 -32.39 -7.10 -11.05
N LEU A 6 -31.11 -6.73 -11.20
CA LEU A 6 -30.41 -6.90 -12.46
C LEU A 6 -29.85 -8.31 -12.61
N GLU A 7 -30.05 -8.90 -13.78
CA GLU A 7 -29.42 -10.16 -14.17
C GLU A 7 -27.95 -9.92 -14.56
N VAL A 8 -27.05 -10.75 -14.03
CA VAL A 8 -25.62 -10.72 -14.37
C VAL A 8 -25.34 -11.73 -15.47
N ILE A 9 -24.99 -11.23 -16.65
CA ILE A 9 -24.58 -12.07 -17.80
C ILE A 9 -23.05 -12.15 -17.80
N ALA A 10 -22.52 -13.35 -17.59
CA ALA A 10 -21.09 -13.64 -17.66
C ALA A 10 -20.82 -14.61 -18.83
N PRO A 11 -20.44 -14.13 -20.02
CA PRO A 11 -20.29 -14.98 -21.23
C PRO A 11 -19.36 -16.17 -21.03
N TRP A 12 -18.26 -15.99 -20.28
CA TRP A 12 -17.31 -17.05 -19.93
C TRP A 12 -17.93 -18.27 -19.22
N ARG A 13 -19.15 -18.16 -18.69
CA ARG A 13 -19.89 -19.21 -18.01
C ARG A 13 -20.88 -19.92 -18.93
N GLN A 14 -21.07 -19.41 -20.16
CA GLN A 14 -21.99 -19.95 -21.15
C GLN A 14 -21.26 -20.91 -22.06
N ASP A 15 -21.78 -22.14 -22.21
CA ASP A 15 -21.16 -23.20 -23.03
C ASP A 15 -21.01 -22.79 -24.48
N ARG A 16 -22.03 -22.13 -25.04
CA ARG A 16 -21.98 -21.63 -26.43
C ARG A 16 -20.83 -20.63 -26.63
N PHE A 17 -20.65 -19.69 -25.72
CA PHE A 17 -19.58 -18.74 -25.83
C PHE A 17 -18.21 -19.38 -25.70
N ARG A 18 -18.04 -20.31 -24.75
CA ARG A 18 -16.77 -21.04 -24.56
C ARG A 18 -16.43 -21.96 -25.73
N ALA A 19 -17.43 -22.50 -26.43
CA ALA A 19 -17.23 -23.32 -27.63
C ALA A 19 -16.72 -22.44 -28.81
N GLU A 20 -17.20 -21.21 -28.92
CA GLU A 20 -16.77 -20.24 -29.95
C GLU A 20 -15.45 -19.59 -29.63
N PHE A 21 -15.21 -19.26 -28.35
CA PHE A 21 -14.02 -18.57 -27.84
C PHE A 21 -13.36 -19.39 -26.71
N PRO A 22 -12.67 -20.49 -27.01
CA PRO A 22 -12.01 -21.32 -26.00
C PRO A 22 -10.81 -20.63 -25.35
N GLY A 23 -10.25 -19.60 -26.00
CA GLY A 23 -9.11 -18.86 -25.50
C GLY A 23 -8.92 -17.47 -26.09
N ARG A 24 -7.83 -16.84 -25.70
CA ARG A 24 -7.48 -15.48 -26.12
C ARG A 24 -7.20 -15.37 -27.62
N ALA A 25 -6.58 -16.39 -28.19
CA ALA A 25 -6.21 -16.39 -29.62
C ALA A 25 -7.45 -16.30 -30.52
N GLU A 26 -8.50 -17.03 -30.21
CA GLU A 26 -9.75 -17.03 -30.98
C GLU A 26 -10.48 -15.70 -30.88
N MET A 27 -10.43 -15.05 -29.72
CA MET A 27 -11.00 -13.70 -29.53
C MET A 27 -10.24 -12.65 -30.32
N ILE A 28 -8.91 -12.71 -30.36
CA ILE A 28 -8.07 -11.80 -31.16
C ILE A 28 -8.40 -11.98 -32.66
N ALA A 29 -8.43 -13.21 -33.14
CA ALA A 29 -8.78 -13.52 -34.53
C ALA A 29 -10.19 -13.03 -34.90
N TYR A 30 -11.14 -13.18 -33.97
CA TYR A 30 -12.50 -12.66 -34.18
C TYR A 30 -12.52 -11.13 -34.26
N ALA A 31 -11.79 -10.46 -33.36
CA ALA A 31 -11.71 -9.00 -33.35
C ALA A 31 -11.09 -8.46 -34.65
N GLU A 32 -10.00 -9.05 -35.10
CA GLU A 32 -9.34 -8.71 -36.36
C GLU A 32 -10.28 -8.89 -37.55
N LYS A 33 -10.96 -10.07 -37.64
CA LYS A 33 -11.92 -10.38 -38.70
C LYS A 33 -13.07 -9.38 -38.77
N ASN A 34 -13.50 -8.85 -37.61
CA ASN A 34 -14.67 -7.97 -37.54
C ASN A 34 -14.28 -6.48 -37.40
N GLY A 35 -13.01 -6.11 -37.55
CA GLY A 35 -12.52 -4.73 -37.46
C GLY A 35 -12.72 -4.10 -36.06
N ILE A 36 -12.76 -4.92 -34.99
CA ILE A 36 -12.90 -4.45 -33.62
C ILE A 36 -11.51 -3.98 -33.15
N PRO A 37 -11.36 -2.70 -32.76
CA PRO A 37 -10.07 -2.20 -32.28
C PRO A 37 -9.73 -2.83 -30.92
N ILE A 38 -8.59 -3.51 -30.84
CA ILE A 38 -8.06 -4.10 -29.62
C ILE A 38 -6.65 -3.59 -29.35
N GLN A 39 -6.32 -3.38 -28.07
CA GLN A 39 -4.96 -2.98 -27.66
C GLN A 39 -4.02 -4.18 -27.54
N ALA A 40 -4.58 -5.39 -27.47
CA ALA A 40 -3.80 -6.62 -27.39
C ALA A 40 -3.05 -6.90 -28.70
N SER A 41 -1.75 -7.02 -28.63
CA SER A 41 -0.91 -7.37 -29.77
C SER A 41 0.12 -8.42 -29.36
N ALA A 42 0.74 -9.07 -30.35
CA ALA A 42 1.86 -9.98 -30.14
C ALA A 42 3.06 -9.29 -29.43
N LYS A 43 3.11 -7.94 -29.48
CA LYS A 43 4.15 -7.14 -28.81
C LYS A 43 3.89 -6.93 -27.32
N LYS A 44 2.67 -7.16 -26.80
CA LYS A 44 2.31 -7.09 -25.38
C LYS A 44 1.73 -8.43 -24.94
N PRO A 45 2.58 -9.41 -24.62
CA PRO A 45 2.15 -10.79 -24.35
C PRO A 45 1.55 -10.98 -22.94
N TYR A 46 1.12 -9.94 -22.28
CA TYR A 46 0.45 -9.89 -20.97
C TYR A 46 -0.84 -9.09 -21.04
N SER A 47 -1.73 -9.29 -20.08
CA SER A 47 -2.92 -8.45 -19.87
C SER A 47 -2.61 -7.32 -18.91
N SER A 48 -3.32 -6.20 -19.03
CA SER A 48 -3.18 -5.09 -18.09
C SER A 48 -4.54 -4.50 -17.75
N ASP A 49 -4.76 -4.24 -16.47
CA ASP A 49 -5.94 -3.57 -15.95
C ASP A 49 -5.54 -2.33 -15.15
N ARG A 50 -6.27 -1.25 -15.34
CA ARG A 50 -5.98 0.04 -14.71
C ARG A 50 -7.15 0.51 -13.86
N ASN A 51 -6.85 0.95 -12.65
CA ASN A 51 -7.79 1.67 -11.80
C ASN A 51 -7.13 2.95 -11.22
N LEU A 52 -7.81 3.61 -10.28
CA LEU A 52 -7.31 4.84 -9.66
C LEU A 52 -6.03 4.62 -8.85
N LEU A 53 -5.89 3.46 -8.20
CA LEU A 53 -4.80 3.16 -7.27
C LEU A 53 -3.57 2.59 -7.98
N HIS A 54 -3.77 1.70 -8.96
CA HIS A 54 -2.67 0.95 -9.58
C HIS A 54 -2.95 0.55 -11.02
N ILE A 55 -1.92 0.07 -11.69
CA ILE A 55 -2.00 -0.75 -12.88
C ILE A 55 -1.53 -2.14 -12.50
N SER A 56 -2.29 -3.18 -12.89
CA SER A 56 -1.88 -4.58 -12.79
C SER A 56 -1.49 -5.14 -14.16
N PHE A 57 -0.48 -6.01 -14.17
CA PHE A 57 -0.05 -6.78 -15.32
C PHE A 57 -0.09 -8.26 -14.94
N GLU A 58 -0.72 -9.10 -15.77
CA GLU A 58 -0.84 -10.52 -15.52
C GLU A 58 -0.92 -11.32 -16.81
N ALA A 59 -0.88 -12.65 -16.71
CA ALA A 59 -0.98 -13.61 -17.79
C ALA A 59 0.19 -13.62 -18.80
N GLY A 60 0.16 -14.50 -19.76
CA GLY A 60 1.17 -14.65 -20.80
C GLY A 60 2.56 -14.94 -20.25
N ILE A 61 3.55 -14.12 -20.59
CA ILE A 61 4.93 -14.30 -20.12
C ILE A 61 5.08 -14.21 -18.60
N LEU A 62 4.15 -13.53 -17.91
CA LEU A 62 4.16 -13.40 -16.46
C LEU A 62 3.69 -14.65 -15.72
N GLU A 63 3.13 -15.65 -16.43
CA GLU A 63 2.75 -16.93 -15.84
C GLU A 63 3.97 -17.76 -15.40
N ASP A 64 5.15 -17.50 -15.99
CA ASP A 64 6.40 -18.03 -15.49
C ASP A 64 6.92 -17.18 -14.31
N PRO A 65 6.91 -17.70 -13.07
CA PRO A 65 7.38 -16.94 -11.91
C PRO A 65 8.89 -16.65 -11.93
N TRP A 66 9.65 -17.29 -12.83
CA TRP A 66 11.08 -17.06 -13.02
C TRP A 66 11.38 -15.95 -14.04
N PHE A 67 10.38 -15.52 -14.80
CA PHE A 67 10.54 -14.43 -15.76
C PHE A 67 10.86 -13.12 -15.02
N ASP A 68 11.97 -12.46 -15.41
CA ASP A 68 12.39 -11.19 -14.84
C ASP A 68 11.62 -10.01 -15.46
N ALA A 69 10.55 -9.60 -14.79
CA ALA A 69 9.75 -8.45 -15.19
C ALA A 69 10.51 -7.11 -14.99
N SER A 70 11.57 -7.07 -14.19
CA SER A 70 12.35 -5.87 -13.90
C SER A 70 13.46 -5.61 -14.93
N ALA A 71 13.79 -6.58 -15.78
CA ALA A 71 14.84 -6.45 -16.78
C ALA A 71 14.60 -5.25 -17.71
N GLU A 72 15.66 -4.60 -18.14
CA GLU A 72 15.58 -3.41 -19.01
C GLU A 72 14.83 -3.69 -20.32
N SER A 73 14.94 -4.89 -20.87
CA SER A 73 14.17 -5.33 -22.06
C SER A 73 12.65 -5.26 -21.86
N ASN A 74 12.18 -5.25 -20.62
CA ASN A 74 10.76 -5.26 -20.22
C ASN A 74 10.28 -3.89 -19.70
N ARG A 75 11.11 -2.86 -19.76
CA ARG A 75 10.79 -1.52 -19.24
C ARG A 75 9.51 -0.93 -19.80
N ASP A 76 9.18 -1.23 -21.06
CA ASP A 76 7.97 -0.73 -21.72
C ASP A 76 6.66 -1.33 -21.17
N MET A 77 6.75 -2.31 -20.26
CA MET A 77 5.59 -2.79 -19.49
C MET A 77 5.12 -1.74 -18.51
N TYR A 78 6.04 -1.03 -17.87
CA TYR A 78 5.74 -0.04 -16.85
C TYR A 78 5.40 1.31 -17.48
N VAL A 79 4.28 1.90 -17.07
CA VAL A 79 3.74 3.14 -17.67
C VAL A 79 3.53 4.27 -16.66
N LEU A 80 3.57 3.98 -15.35
CA LEU A 80 3.47 4.99 -14.29
C LEU A 80 4.82 5.37 -13.71
N SER A 81 5.82 4.50 -13.81
CA SER A 81 7.12 4.69 -13.17
C SER A 81 8.28 4.42 -14.13
N VAL A 82 9.34 5.20 -13.98
CA VAL A 82 10.65 4.88 -14.58
C VAL A 82 11.32 3.74 -13.80
N SER A 83 12.35 3.12 -14.36
CA SER A 83 13.15 2.18 -13.57
C SER A 83 13.92 2.93 -12.47
N PRO A 84 14.25 2.28 -11.33
CA PRO A 84 15.08 2.91 -10.31
C PRO A 84 16.44 3.38 -10.83
N GLU A 85 17.01 2.70 -11.84
CA GLU A 85 18.26 3.06 -12.49
C GLU A 85 18.14 4.37 -13.28
N GLU A 86 16.99 4.59 -13.96
CA GLU A 86 16.71 5.78 -14.76
C GLU A 86 16.18 6.94 -13.92
N ALA A 87 15.82 6.70 -12.64
CA ALA A 87 15.34 7.73 -11.74
C ALA A 87 16.42 8.76 -11.43
N PRO A 88 16.05 10.03 -11.15
CA PRO A 88 17.00 11.11 -10.88
C PRO A 88 18.00 10.78 -9.77
N ASP A 89 19.25 11.20 -9.96
CA ASP A 89 20.31 11.09 -8.94
C ASP A 89 20.15 12.07 -7.77
N ARG A 90 19.24 13.04 -7.91
CA ARG A 90 18.86 13.97 -6.84
C ARG A 90 17.62 13.45 -6.12
N ALA A 91 17.75 13.24 -4.80
CA ALA A 91 16.60 12.91 -3.96
C ALA A 91 15.61 14.09 -3.88
N GLU A 92 14.33 13.77 -3.75
CA GLU A 92 13.26 14.74 -3.56
C GLU A 92 12.64 14.57 -2.16
N HIS A 93 12.45 15.66 -1.45
CA HIS A 93 11.80 15.65 -0.14
C HIS A 93 10.37 16.14 -0.26
N ILE A 94 9.45 15.40 0.36
CA ILE A 94 8.05 15.76 0.42
C ILE A 94 7.57 15.70 1.87
N GLU A 95 6.54 16.48 2.20
CA GLU A 95 5.81 16.34 3.45
C GLU A 95 4.35 15.97 3.15
N LEU A 96 3.82 15.02 3.91
CA LEU A 96 2.43 14.62 3.85
C LEU A 96 1.77 14.91 5.19
N ARG A 97 0.63 15.64 5.14
CA ARG A 97 -0.16 15.97 6.32
C ARG A 97 -1.38 15.06 6.41
N PHE A 98 -1.58 14.50 7.59
CA PHE A 98 -2.69 13.61 7.91
C PHE A 98 -3.60 14.20 8.99
N GLU A 99 -4.91 14.02 8.81
CA GLU A 99 -5.95 14.35 9.78
C GLU A 99 -6.85 13.12 9.94
N GLN A 100 -6.90 12.55 11.15
CA GLN A 100 -7.70 11.36 11.46
C GLN A 100 -7.48 10.20 10.45
N GLY A 101 -6.23 9.91 10.16
CA GLY A 101 -5.83 8.86 9.22
C GLY A 101 -5.92 9.23 7.74
N ASN A 102 -6.54 10.35 7.38
CA ASN A 102 -6.66 10.78 5.99
C ASN A 102 -5.55 11.74 5.60
N CYS A 103 -4.89 11.51 4.47
CA CYS A 103 -3.96 12.47 3.91
C CYS A 103 -4.74 13.65 3.33
N VAL A 104 -4.44 14.86 3.80
CA VAL A 104 -5.16 16.10 3.44
C VAL A 104 -4.28 17.16 2.80
N GLY A 105 -2.95 16.96 2.79
CA GLY A 105 -2.03 17.93 2.24
C GLY A 105 -0.73 17.30 1.78
N VAL A 106 -0.13 17.94 0.79
CA VAL A 106 1.19 17.61 0.25
C VAL A 106 2.01 18.87 0.21
N ALA A 107 3.25 18.79 0.66
CA ALA A 107 4.24 19.83 0.46
C ALA A 107 5.45 19.26 -0.29
N VAL A 108 5.86 19.95 -1.35
CA VAL A 108 7.05 19.64 -2.15
C VAL A 108 7.54 20.91 -2.80
N GLU A 109 8.85 21.06 -3.01
CA GLU A 109 9.44 22.17 -3.74
C GLU A 109 8.79 22.30 -5.13
N GLY A 110 8.28 23.49 -5.47
CA GLY A 110 7.62 23.76 -6.75
C GLY A 110 6.23 23.11 -6.94
N LEU A 111 5.50 22.86 -5.84
CA LEU A 111 4.16 22.25 -5.93
C LEU A 111 3.22 23.02 -6.86
N GLY A 112 3.24 24.36 -6.83
CA GLY A 112 2.39 25.19 -7.69
C GLY A 112 2.64 24.93 -9.18
N GLU A 113 3.90 24.85 -9.59
CA GLU A 113 4.29 24.52 -10.98
C GLU A 113 3.87 23.10 -11.35
N LEU A 114 4.11 22.14 -10.46
CA LEU A 114 3.70 20.76 -10.66
C LEU A 114 2.19 20.61 -10.86
N LEU A 115 1.39 21.31 -10.07
CA LEU A 115 -0.08 21.30 -10.21
C LEU A 115 -0.52 21.91 -11.53
N ALA A 116 0.11 23.01 -11.94
CA ALA A 116 -0.17 23.65 -13.24
C ALA A 116 0.17 22.73 -14.43
N GLU A 117 1.34 22.08 -14.42
CA GLU A 117 1.71 21.08 -15.43
C GLU A 117 0.73 19.91 -15.51
N MET A 118 0.17 19.53 -14.37
CA MET A 118 -0.83 18.43 -14.30
C MET A 118 -2.26 18.87 -14.63
N GLY A 119 -2.48 20.19 -14.93
CA GLY A 119 -3.81 20.75 -15.14
C GLY A 119 -4.72 20.67 -13.91
N ILE A 120 -4.14 20.71 -12.73
CA ILE A 120 -4.87 20.72 -11.45
C ILE A 120 -5.05 22.18 -11.03
N VAL A 121 -6.32 22.62 -11.02
CA VAL A 121 -6.71 24.01 -10.71
C VAL A 121 -7.54 24.08 -9.43
N GLY A 122 -7.68 25.29 -8.86
CA GLY A 122 -8.53 25.53 -7.69
C GLY A 122 -7.94 25.03 -6.38
N VAL A 123 -6.62 24.87 -6.32
CA VAL A 123 -5.88 24.54 -5.09
C VAL A 123 -5.26 25.81 -4.54
N GLU A 124 -5.54 26.10 -3.27
CA GLU A 124 -4.80 27.11 -2.52
C GLU A 124 -3.47 26.52 -2.07
N VAL A 125 -2.40 27.11 -2.53
CA VAL A 125 -1.02 26.72 -2.17
C VAL A 125 -0.47 27.79 -1.23
N ASP A 126 -0.04 27.38 -0.04
CA ASP A 126 0.62 28.27 0.91
C ASP A 126 2.09 28.46 0.50
N GLY A 127 2.39 29.67 0.06
CA GLY A 127 3.63 29.93 -0.67
C GLY A 127 3.67 29.18 -2.00
N GLU A 128 4.80 28.54 -2.32
CA GLU A 128 4.98 27.77 -3.57
C GLU A 128 4.95 26.26 -3.35
N ASN A 129 4.90 25.79 -2.11
CA ASN A 129 5.32 24.44 -1.77
C ASN A 129 4.29 23.59 -1.00
N GLU A 130 3.26 24.16 -0.37
CA GLU A 130 2.29 23.41 0.42
C GLU A 130 0.85 23.64 -0.06
N GLY A 131 0.06 22.57 -0.23
CA GLY A 131 -1.33 22.66 -0.64
C GLY A 131 -2.24 21.66 0.09
N ARG A 132 -3.46 22.12 0.40
CA ARG A 132 -4.56 21.23 0.80
C ARG A 132 -5.23 20.70 -0.45
N LEU A 133 -5.16 19.38 -0.64
CA LEU A 133 -5.58 18.71 -1.85
C LEU A 133 -6.72 17.74 -1.57
N THR A 134 -7.59 17.54 -2.56
CA THR A 134 -8.56 16.44 -2.53
C THR A 134 -7.87 15.09 -2.62
N PRO A 135 -8.48 13.97 -2.16
CA PRO A 135 -7.87 12.64 -2.25
C PRO A 135 -7.44 12.26 -3.67
N LEU A 136 -8.22 12.63 -4.69
CA LEU A 136 -7.87 12.39 -6.09
C LEU A 136 -6.63 13.18 -6.52
N GLN A 137 -6.55 14.45 -6.14
CA GLN A 137 -5.39 15.30 -6.44
C GLN A 137 -4.13 14.78 -5.75
N ILE A 138 -4.23 14.40 -4.47
CA ILE A 138 -3.13 13.76 -3.73
C ILE A 138 -2.63 12.52 -4.47
N MET A 139 -3.52 11.60 -4.86
CA MET A 139 -3.14 10.39 -5.58
C MET A 139 -2.43 10.71 -6.90
N ARG A 140 -2.94 11.69 -7.67
CA ARG A 140 -2.31 12.11 -8.93
C ARG A 140 -0.92 12.70 -8.71
N VAL A 141 -0.76 13.60 -7.73
CA VAL A 141 0.53 14.21 -7.39
C VAL A 141 1.53 13.15 -6.94
N LEU A 142 1.13 12.26 -6.04
CA LEU A 142 2.01 11.21 -5.53
C LEU A 142 2.34 10.15 -6.59
N ASN A 143 1.43 9.83 -7.51
CA ASN A 143 1.74 8.99 -8.66
C ASN A 143 2.80 9.66 -9.56
N ARG A 144 2.72 10.97 -9.79
CA ARG A 144 3.70 11.71 -10.58
C ARG A 144 5.09 11.71 -9.91
N LEU A 145 5.14 12.06 -8.61
CA LEU A 145 6.38 12.11 -7.83
C LEU A 145 6.99 10.70 -7.65
N GLY A 146 6.19 9.74 -7.24
CA GLY A 146 6.64 8.37 -7.04
C GLY A 146 7.09 7.71 -8.34
N GLY A 147 6.35 7.94 -9.43
CA GLY A 147 6.70 7.44 -10.76
C GLY A 147 8.03 7.99 -11.26
N LYS A 148 8.29 9.29 -11.07
CA LYS A 148 9.57 9.95 -11.36
C LYS A 148 10.76 9.27 -10.64
N HIS A 149 10.53 8.77 -9.43
CA HIS A 149 11.55 8.12 -8.62
C HIS A 149 11.53 6.58 -8.68
N GLY A 150 10.79 5.98 -9.59
CA GLY A 150 10.74 4.53 -9.78
C GLY A 150 10.10 3.76 -8.61
N ILE A 151 9.24 4.44 -7.82
CA ILE A 151 8.60 3.89 -6.61
C ILE A 151 7.34 3.13 -6.99
N GLY A 152 7.01 2.08 -6.21
CA GLY A 152 5.72 1.41 -6.23
C GLY A 152 5.59 0.28 -7.24
N ARG A 153 6.69 -0.26 -7.76
CA ARG A 153 6.70 -1.51 -8.52
C ARG A 153 6.64 -2.69 -7.56
N VAL A 154 5.68 -3.57 -7.75
CA VAL A 154 5.45 -4.73 -6.89
C VAL A 154 5.25 -5.96 -7.77
N ASP A 155 5.98 -7.02 -7.50
CA ASP A 155 5.85 -8.33 -8.14
C ASP A 155 5.51 -9.36 -7.04
N LEU A 156 4.39 -10.03 -7.15
CA LEU A 156 3.93 -10.95 -6.13
C LEU A 156 3.17 -12.14 -6.71
N VAL A 157 3.22 -13.24 -5.97
CA VAL A 157 2.38 -14.42 -6.21
C VAL A 157 1.24 -14.41 -5.20
N GLU A 158 0.05 -14.13 -5.67
CA GLU A 158 -1.18 -14.03 -4.87
C GLU A 158 -1.95 -15.34 -4.79
N ASN A 159 -2.88 -15.43 -3.85
CA ASN A 159 -3.79 -16.57 -3.70
C ASN A 159 -5.18 -16.16 -4.18
N ARG A 160 -5.63 -16.67 -5.33
CA ARG A 160 -6.97 -16.38 -5.82
C ARG A 160 -8.04 -17.04 -4.96
N PHE A 161 -9.22 -16.43 -4.87
CA PHE A 161 -10.35 -16.95 -4.09
C PHE A 161 -10.75 -18.37 -4.49
N VAL A 162 -10.53 -18.75 -5.74
CA VAL A 162 -10.79 -20.10 -6.27
C VAL A 162 -9.71 -21.13 -5.90
N GLY A 163 -8.74 -20.79 -5.06
CA GLY A 163 -7.75 -21.72 -4.50
C GLY A 163 -6.47 -21.91 -5.30
N MET A 164 -6.29 -21.19 -6.42
CA MET A 164 -5.05 -21.23 -7.19
C MET A 164 -4.14 -20.03 -6.89
N LYS A 165 -2.84 -20.19 -7.14
CA LYS A 165 -1.87 -19.09 -7.14
C LYS A 165 -1.83 -18.42 -8.51
N SER A 166 -1.62 -17.12 -8.52
CA SER A 166 -1.44 -16.31 -9.73
C SER A 166 -0.37 -15.25 -9.47
N ARG A 167 0.47 -15.00 -10.46
CA ARG A 167 1.44 -13.91 -10.38
C ARG A 167 0.84 -12.64 -10.94
N GLY A 168 1.02 -11.53 -10.23
CA GLY A 168 0.68 -10.19 -10.67
C GLY A 168 1.86 -9.25 -10.48
N VAL A 169 2.10 -8.40 -11.47
CA VAL A 169 3.05 -7.29 -11.40
C VAL A 169 2.24 -6.00 -11.37
N TYR A 170 2.58 -5.08 -10.50
CA TYR A 170 1.79 -3.88 -10.23
C TYR A 170 2.65 -2.63 -10.23
N GLU A 171 2.04 -1.52 -10.65
CA GLU A 171 2.57 -0.17 -10.42
C GLU A 171 1.59 0.62 -9.55
N THR A 172 2.03 1.04 -8.37
CA THR A 172 1.23 1.82 -7.43
C THR A 172 2.07 2.90 -6.73
N PRO A 173 2.64 3.87 -7.46
CA PRO A 173 3.57 4.84 -6.89
C PRO A 173 2.98 5.63 -5.73
N GLY A 174 1.83 6.26 -5.93
CA GLY A 174 1.15 7.06 -4.90
C GLY A 174 0.63 6.22 -3.75
N GLY A 175 0.11 5.01 -4.04
CA GLY A 175 -0.36 4.09 -3.01
C GLY A 175 0.77 3.62 -2.09
N ALA A 176 1.94 3.30 -2.65
CA ALA A 176 3.12 2.91 -1.87
C ALA A 176 3.58 4.05 -0.94
N ILE A 177 3.65 5.28 -1.45
CA ILE A 177 4.02 6.47 -0.65
C ILE A 177 3.00 6.71 0.46
N LEU A 178 1.70 6.71 0.15
CA LEU A 178 0.64 6.96 1.13
C LEU A 178 0.62 5.90 2.23
N HIS A 179 0.68 4.63 1.86
CA HIS A 179 0.72 3.54 2.82
C HIS A 179 1.93 3.65 3.76
N PHE A 180 3.12 3.89 3.21
CA PHE A 180 4.33 4.07 3.99
C PHE A 180 4.21 5.27 4.95
N ALA A 181 3.78 6.44 4.45
CA ALA A 181 3.62 7.65 5.24
C ALA A 181 2.59 7.51 6.37
N HIS A 182 1.43 6.92 6.07
CA HIS A 182 0.38 6.68 7.04
C HIS A 182 0.88 5.84 8.23
N ARG A 183 1.62 4.76 7.96
CA ARG A 183 2.25 3.94 9.00
C ARG A 183 3.21 4.73 9.90
N GLN A 184 3.88 5.77 9.36
CA GLN A 184 4.77 6.63 10.15
C GLN A 184 4.00 7.52 11.14
N VAL A 185 2.79 8.00 10.76
CA VAL A 185 1.94 8.77 11.68
C VAL A 185 1.35 7.85 12.74
N GLU A 186 0.82 6.68 12.34
CA GLU A 186 0.30 5.67 13.26
C GLU A 186 1.33 5.28 14.33
N SER A 187 2.60 5.06 13.93
CA SER A 187 3.66 4.67 14.86
C SER A 187 3.95 5.72 15.94
N LEU A 188 3.56 6.99 15.69
CA LEU A 188 3.77 8.09 16.64
C LEU A 188 2.56 8.36 17.52
N THR A 189 1.36 8.09 17.02
CA THR A 189 0.10 8.55 17.62
C THR A 189 -0.81 7.45 18.13
N MET A 190 -0.57 6.20 17.73
CA MET A 190 -1.40 5.07 18.11
C MET A 190 -0.80 4.32 19.29
N ASP A 191 -1.63 3.99 20.27
CA ASP A 191 -1.25 3.11 21.36
C ASP A 191 -0.82 1.73 20.83
N ARG A 192 0.15 1.09 21.49
CA ARG A 192 0.72 -0.19 21.07
C ARG A 192 -0.34 -1.29 20.91
N GLU A 193 -1.22 -1.42 21.87
CA GLU A 193 -2.22 -2.51 21.88
C GLU A 193 -3.29 -2.27 20.82
N VAL A 194 -3.67 -0.99 20.61
CA VAL A 194 -4.58 -0.60 19.54
C VAL A 194 -3.96 -0.85 18.17
N MET A 195 -2.67 -0.57 18.00
CA MET A 195 -1.96 -0.84 16.74
C MET A 195 -1.89 -2.35 16.45
N HIS A 196 -1.59 -3.18 17.46
CA HIS A 196 -1.58 -4.64 17.30
C HIS A 196 -2.99 -5.17 16.95
N LEU A 197 -4.03 -4.68 17.63
CA LEU A 197 -5.41 -5.05 17.33
C LEU A 197 -5.76 -4.71 15.89
N ARG A 198 -5.49 -3.49 15.46
CA ARG A 198 -5.74 -3.05 14.08
C ARG A 198 -4.97 -3.89 13.07
N ASP A 199 -3.68 -4.17 13.31
CA ASP A 199 -2.86 -4.97 12.40
C ASP A 199 -3.37 -6.43 12.31
N SER A 200 -3.95 -6.97 13.39
CA SER A 200 -4.51 -8.33 13.37
C SER A 200 -5.72 -8.51 12.47
N ILE A 201 -6.50 -7.44 12.22
CA ILE A 201 -7.69 -7.50 11.38
C ILE A 201 -7.44 -7.12 9.91
N VAL A 202 -6.27 -6.56 9.57
CA VAL A 202 -5.91 -6.16 8.20
C VAL A 202 -6.04 -7.32 7.21
N PRO A 203 -5.55 -8.55 7.48
CA PRO A 203 -5.70 -9.65 6.57
C PRO A 203 -7.16 -10.06 6.31
N GLN A 204 -8.02 -9.97 7.33
CA GLN A 204 -9.45 -10.25 7.19
C GLN A 204 -10.12 -9.20 6.31
N TYR A 205 -9.85 -7.91 6.55
CA TYR A 205 -10.36 -6.83 5.73
C TYR A 205 -9.90 -6.97 4.26
N ALA A 206 -8.61 -7.23 4.05
CA ALA A 206 -8.05 -7.43 2.72
C ALA A 206 -8.72 -8.61 1.99
N THR A 207 -8.97 -9.72 2.69
CA THR A 207 -9.67 -10.89 2.15
C THR A 207 -11.08 -10.55 1.68
N LEU A 208 -11.84 -9.79 2.47
CA LEU A 208 -13.19 -9.37 2.08
C LEU A 208 -13.18 -8.48 0.83
N VAL A 209 -12.26 -7.52 0.76
CA VAL A 209 -12.11 -6.65 -0.41
C VAL A 209 -11.69 -7.45 -1.64
N TYR A 210 -10.68 -8.31 -1.52
CA TYR A 210 -10.18 -9.14 -2.59
C TYR A 210 -11.24 -10.09 -3.17
N ASN A 211 -12.05 -10.68 -2.29
CA ASN A 211 -13.11 -11.61 -2.67
C ASN A 211 -14.40 -10.93 -3.18
N GLY A 212 -14.42 -9.58 -3.26
CA GLY A 212 -15.57 -8.83 -3.77
C GLY A 212 -16.68 -8.57 -2.74
N PHE A 213 -16.43 -8.76 -1.45
CA PHE A 213 -17.39 -8.57 -0.36
C PHE A 213 -17.41 -7.13 0.18
N TRP A 214 -17.32 -6.13 -0.71
CA TRP A 214 -17.31 -4.72 -0.31
C TRP A 214 -18.54 -4.31 0.51
N PHE A 215 -19.72 -4.86 0.18
CA PHE A 215 -21.00 -4.54 0.84
C PHE A 215 -21.39 -5.55 1.93
N ALA A 216 -20.47 -6.41 2.37
CA ALA A 216 -20.71 -7.38 3.42
C ALA A 216 -20.76 -6.70 4.81
N PRO A 217 -21.69 -7.09 5.72
CA PRO A 217 -21.81 -6.52 7.06
C PRO A 217 -20.53 -6.63 7.88
N GLU A 218 -19.79 -7.72 7.75
CA GLU A 218 -18.51 -7.94 8.44
C GLU A 218 -17.44 -6.94 7.99
N ARG A 219 -17.41 -6.55 6.68
CA ARG A 219 -16.51 -5.50 6.19
C ARG A 219 -16.86 -4.16 6.83
N GLU A 220 -18.16 -3.85 6.99
CA GLU A 220 -18.62 -2.61 7.63
C GLU A 220 -18.25 -2.57 9.11
N ALA A 221 -18.39 -3.69 9.82
CA ALA A 221 -17.98 -3.81 11.22
C ALA A 221 -16.47 -3.60 11.38
N LEU A 222 -15.64 -4.23 10.52
CA LEU A 222 -14.20 -4.02 10.51
C LEU A 222 -13.84 -2.56 10.17
N GLN A 223 -14.56 -1.93 9.23
CA GLN A 223 -14.35 -0.53 8.90
C GLN A 223 -14.64 0.39 10.08
N ALA A 224 -15.70 0.14 10.84
CA ALA A 224 -16.03 0.91 12.03
C ALA A 224 -14.90 0.83 13.07
N LEU A 225 -14.35 -0.37 13.30
CA LEU A 225 -13.22 -0.57 14.19
C LEU A 225 -11.99 0.19 13.68
N ILE A 226 -11.64 0.06 12.39
CA ILE A 226 -10.50 0.78 11.80
C ILE A 226 -10.71 2.30 11.96
N THR A 227 -11.89 2.82 11.65
CA THR A 227 -12.20 4.25 11.77
C THR A 227 -12.02 4.75 13.20
N GLU A 228 -12.43 3.96 14.19
CA GLU A 228 -12.22 4.28 15.61
C GLU A 228 -10.75 4.42 15.95
N THR A 229 -9.90 3.50 15.45
CA THR A 229 -8.45 3.54 15.71
C THR A 229 -7.75 4.74 15.08
N GLN A 230 -8.36 5.39 14.08
CA GLN A 230 -7.75 6.50 13.34
C GLN A 230 -8.03 7.88 13.93
N LYS A 231 -8.89 8.02 14.93
CA LYS A 231 -9.30 9.31 15.52
C LYS A 231 -8.15 10.23 15.93
N HIS A 232 -7.05 9.65 16.39
CA HIS A 232 -5.87 10.39 16.85
C HIS A 232 -4.70 10.33 15.87
N VAL A 233 -4.87 9.69 14.71
CA VAL A 233 -3.82 9.57 13.69
C VAL A 233 -3.76 10.84 12.86
N SER A 234 -3.18 11.89 13.45
CA SER A 234 -3.01 13.20 12.83
C SER A 234 -1.57 13.67 13.00
N GLY A 235 -0.98 14.22 11.94
CA GLY A 235 0.41 14.66 11.99
C GLY A 235 1.00 14.89 10.61
N THR A 236 2.29 15.20 10.57
CA THR A 236 3.05 15.44 9.35
C THR A 236 4.23 14.47 9.29
N VAL A 237 4.43 13.89 8.12
CA VAL A 237 5.58 13.02 7.81
C VAL A 237 6.38 13.64 6.70
N ARG A 238 7.69 13.77 6.91
CA ARG A 238 8.67 14.13 5.88
C ARG A 238 9.28 12.86 5.33
N LEU A 239 9.26 12.73 4.00
CA LEU A 239 9.81 11.60 3.26
C LEU A 239 10.88 12.07 2.30
N LYS A 240 11.86 11.20 2.06
CA LYS A 240 12.83 11.31 0.98
C LYS A 240 12.52 10.24 -0.07
N LEU A 241 12.23 10.67 -1.30
CA LEU A 241 12.00 9.83 -2.46
C LEU A 241 13.32 9.70 -3.24
N TYR A 242 13.77 8.49 -3.47
CA TYR A 242 15.03 8.28 -4.18
C TYR A 242 15.14 6.86 -4.73
N LYS A 243 15.28 6.74 -6.04
CA LYS A 243 15.62 5.49 -6.76
C LYS A 243 14.89 4.26 -6.22
N GLY A 244 13.56 4.23 -6.38
CA GLY A 244 12.70 3.13 -5.93
C GLY A 244 12.35 3.13 -4.45
N ASN A 245 12.96 4.01 -3.64
CA ASN A 245 12.81 3.99 -2.19
C ASN A 245 12.02 5.17 -1.65
N VAL A 246 11.20 4.88 -0.62
CA VAL A 246 10.56 5.86 0.26
C VAL A 246 11.22 5.77 1.62
N ILE A 247 11.87 6.85 2.04
CA ILE A 247 12.67 6.88 3.27
C ILE A 247 12.09 7.93 4.22
N THR A 248 11.88 7.58 5.48
CA THR A 248 11.44 8.54 6.50
C THR A 248 12.56 9.54 6.80
N ALA A 249 12.28 10.82 6.61
CA ALA A 249 13.18 11.93 6.96
C ALA A 249 12.74 12.66 8.23
N GLY A 250 11.54 12.39 8.74
CA GLY A 250 11.03 12.94 9.99
C GLY A 250 9.52 12.74 10.12
N ARG A 251 9.03 12.93 11.34
CA ARG A 251 7.60 12.90 11.66
C ARG A 251 7.31 13.74 12.87
N LYS A 252 6.16 14.39 12.90
CA LYS A 252 5.68 15.20 14.02
C LYS A 252 4.18 15.11 14.16
N SER A 253 3.69 15.18 15.40
CA SER A 253 2.26 15.24 15.69
C SER A 253 2.01 15.98 17.00
N PRO A 254 0.97 16.81 17.08
CA PRO A 254 0.50 17.36 18.36
C PRO A 254 -0.14 16.29 19.26
N LEU A 255 -0.48 15.12 18.70
CA LEU A 255 -1.07 13.97 19.40
C LEU A 255 -0.07 12.83 19.60
N SER A 256 1.23 13.14 19.57
CA SER A 256 2.31 12.17 19.73
C SER A 256 2.25 11.49 21.10
N LEU A 257 2.31 10.18 21.11
CA LEU A 257 2.51 9.35 22.32
C LEU A 257 4.02 9.17 22.64
N TYR A 258 4.90 9.56 21.71
CA TYR A 258 6.34 9.57 21.96
C TYR A 258 6.68 10.73 22.89
N ASN A 259 7.10 10.41 24.09
CA ASN A 259 7.57 11.38 25.09
C ASN A 259 9.10 11.32 25.20
N PRO A 260 9.83 12.34 24.72
CA PRO A 260 11.29 12.36 24.78
C PRO A 260 11.84 12.27 26.21
N GLU A 261 11.13 12.82 27.21
CA GLU A 261 11.57 12.82 28.61
C GLU A 261 11.55 11.40 29.21
N ILE A 262 10.59 10.55 28.78
CA ILE A 262 10.49 9.15 29.24
C ILE A 262 11.37 8.24 28.39
N ALA A 263 11.47 8.50 27.09
CA ALA A 263 12.18 7.67 26.12
C ALA A 263 13.69 7.95 26.04
N THR A 264 14.22 8.82 26.93
CA THR A 264 15.63 9.19 26.95
C THR A 264 16.50 8.09 27.58
N MET A 265 17.74 7.97 27.11
CA MET A 265 18.82 7.20 27.76
C MET A 265 19.59 8.02 28.78
N GLU A 266 19.33 9.30 28.87
CA GLU A 266 19.92 10.22 29.85
C GLU A 266 19.23 10.11 31.20
N ALA A 267 19.80 10.76 32.22
CA ALA A 267 19.18 10.81 33.54
C ALA A 267 17.80 11.46 33.46
N ASP A 268 16.75 10.75 33.89
CA ASP A 268 15.39 11.25 33.93
C ASP A 268 15.21 12.32 35.02
N PRO A 269 15.13 13.61 34.66
CA PRO A 269 14.97 14.70 35.65
C PRO A 269 13.55 14.71 36.24
N THR A 270 12.55 14.11 35.56
CA THR A 270 11.15 14.09 35.97
C THR A 270 10.81 12.89 36.86
N LYS A 271 11.66 11.86 36.86
CA LYS A 271 11.43 10.56 37.52
C LYS A 271 10.10 9.92 37.05
N ALA A 272 9.70 10.19 35.82
CA ALA A 272 8.47 9.66 35.23
C ALA A 272 8.51 8.15 35.02
N TYR A 273 9.71 7.57 34.95
CA TYR A 273 9.94 6.13 34.86
C TYR A 273 10.92 5.64 35.96
N ASN A 274 10.49 4.66 36.75
CA ASN A 274 11.33 4.02 37.73
C ASN A 274 11.86 2.68 37.21
N GLN A 275 13.14 2.60 36.91
CA GLN A 275 13.78 1.38 36.38
C GLN A 275 13.66 0.18 37.33
N ASN A 276 13.52 0.38 38.66
CA ASN A 276 13.34 -0.72 39.60
C ASN A 276 12.03 -1.49 39.35
N ASP A 277 10.99 -0.84 38.83
CA ASP A 277 9.71 -1.48 38.53
C ASP A 277 9.84 -2.52 37.40
N ALA A 278 10.81 -2.36 36.52
CA ALA A 278 11.11 -3.31 35.45
C ALA A 278 11.55 -4.66 35.98
N THR A 279 12.23 -4.71 37.13
CA THR A 279 12.71 -5.96 37.75
C THR A 279 11.56 -6.90 38.09
N GLY A 280 10.52 -6.39 38.75
CA GLY A 280 9.33 -7.17 39.10
C GLY A 280 8.53 -7.58 37.84
N PHE A 281 8.34 -6.65 36.92
CA PHE A 281 7.67 -6.91 35.65
C PHE A 281 8.36 -8.03 34.86
N ILE A 282 9.67 -7.97 34.69
CA ILE A 282 10.46 -9.00 33.99
C ILE A 282 10.37 -10.34 34.68
N ALA A 283 10.49 -10.36 36.00
CA ALA A 283 10.42 -11.59 36.79
C ALA A 283 9.07 -12.32 36.61
N LEU A 284 7.96 -11.59 36.68
CA LEU A 284 6.61 -12.14 36.47
C LEU A 284 6.40 -12.62 35.04
N ASN A 285 6.79 -11.85 34.04
CA ASN A 285 6.68 -12.25 32.62
C ASN A 285 7.56 -13.47 32.30
N ALA A 286 8.72 -13.61 32.94
CA ALA A 286 9.59 -14.74 32.73
C ALA A 286 9.12 -16.02 33.47
N LEU A 287 8.19 -15.92 34.44
CA LEU A 287 7.77 -17.04 35.26
C LEU A 287 7.24 -18.23 34.44
N ARG A 288 6.33 -17.97 33.50
CA ARG A 288 5.78 -19.00 32.61
C ARG A 288 6.86 -19.72 31.80
N LEU A 289 7.85 -18.98 31.30
CA LEU A 289 8.95 -19.54 30.52
C LEU A 289 9.87 -20.40 31.38
N LYS A 290 10.16 -19.97 32.63
CA LYS A 290 10.92 -20.76 33.59
C LYS A 290 10.21 -22.08 33.95
N VAL A 291 8.88 -22.05 34.09
CA VAL A 291 8.08 -23.26 34.34
C VAL A 291 8.12 -24.17 33.12
N ALA A 292 7.87 -23.65 31.94
CA ALA A 292 7.92 -24.41 30.69
C ALA A 292 9.30 -25.06 30.47
N ALA A 293 10.38 -24.32 30.69
CA ALA A 293 11.75 -24.85 30.57
C ALA A 293 12.04 -25.98 31.56
N ARG A 294 11.50 -25.92 32.79
CA ARG A 294 11.64 -27.01 33.80
C ARG A 294 10.87 -28.26 33.40
N VAL A 295 9.70 -28.11 32.82
CA VAL A 295 8.82 -29.24 32.48
C VAL A 295 9.21 -29.87 31.11
N HIS A 296 9.55 -29.04 30.13
CA HIS A 296 9.82 -29.49 28.75
C HIS A 296 11.32 -29.54 28.42
N GLY A 297 12.16 -28.87 29.20
CA GLY A 297 13.61 -28.94 29.07
C GLY A 297 14.09 -30.34 29.39
N GLY A 298 14.27 -31.17 28.35
CA GLY A 298 14.86 -32.49 28.50
C GLY A 298 16.27 -32.40 29.07
N LYS A 299 16.81 -33.51 29.52
CA LYS A 299 18.13 -33.64 30.14
C LYS A 299 19.33 -33.12 29.33
N ASP A 300 19.11 -32.67 28.06
CA ASP A 300 20.16 -32.28 27.13
C ASP A 300 20.34 -30.75 26.97
N GLY A 301 19.67 -29.92 27.78
CA GLY A 301 19.94 -28.47 27.89
C GLY A 301 19.88 -27.67 26.57
N ARG A 302 19.20 -28.18 25.54
CA ARG A 302 18.96 -27.45 24.28
C ARG A 302 17.55 -26.91 24.27
N ILE A 303 17.45 -25.58 24.35
CA ILE A 303 16.29 -24.83 23.90
C ILE A 303 16.51 -24.51 22.41
#